data_4b1f2cf73cc540c331b95d6079c40c4f
#
_entry.id   4b1f2cf73cc540c331b95d6079c40c4f
#
_cell.length_a   1.000
_cell.length_b   1.000
_cell.length_c   1.000
_cell.angle_alpha   90.00
_cell.angle_beta   90.00
_cell.angle_gamma   90.00
#
_symmetry.space_group_name_H-M   'P 1'
#
loop_
_entity.id
_entity.type
_entity.pdbx_description
1 polymer ?
#
loop_
_entity_poly.entity_id
_entity_poly.type
_entity_poly.pdbx_seq_one_letter_code
_entity_poly.pdbx_strand_id
1 'polypeptide(L)'
;VPYRVILDRMSHEVPYYSVYLKMAALQGAYCINNVFWRTADDKFFGYAAAEKLGIAEPKTVVLPNRSYVDDVTAESLRNLWPTDFSMYLDFVGCPCIMKPAFGGGWKNVHKIHSLDELLHHYNESGTLTMMLQEFISWDTYVRVPTIGRRWARAIRYDPAPGGMCGYHQDYDILPKALRDRAEE
;
A
#
# COMPACT_ATOMS: atom_id res chain seq x y z
N VAL A 1 13.02 31.03 -1.83
CA VAL A 1 13.48 30.95 -0.44
C VAL A 1 14.07 29.58 -0.24
N PRO A 2 15.34 29.44 0.14
CA PRO A 2 15.94 28.14 0.38
C PRO A 2 15.37 27.56 1.69
N TYR A 3 14.56 26.54 1.58
CA TYR A 3 14.11 25.78 2.74
C TYR A 3 15.24 24.83 3.19
N ARG A 4 15.54 24.81 4.47
CA ARG A 4 16.52 23.87 5.05
C ARG A 4 15.89 22.51 5.33
N VAL A 5 14.61 22.49 5.67
CA VAL A 5 13.83 21.29 5.94
C VAL A 5 12.48 21.39 5.25
N ILE A 6 12.05 20.31 4.61
CA ILE A 6 10.76 20.18 3.93
C ILE A 6 10.07 18.93 4.43
N LEU A 7 8.86 19.11 4.99
CA LEU A 7 7.98 18.00 5.35
C LEU A 7 7.04 17.71 4.17
N ASP A 8 7.30 16.64 3.45
CA ASP A 8 6.48 16.24 2.31
C ASP A 8 5.30 15.36 2.73
N ARG A 9 4.10 15.83 2.36
CA ARG A 9 2.84 15.13 2.62
C ARG A 9 2.01 14.88 1.36
N MET A 10 2.46 15.37 0.20
CA MET A 10 1.61 15.44 -1.00
C MET A 10 2.24 14.91 -2.27
N SER A 11 3.55 14.80 -2.35
CA SER A 11 4.22 14.49 -3.63
C SER A 11 3.95 13.07 -4.15
N HIS A 12 3.39 12.20 -3.33
CA HIS A 12 2.95 10.86 -3.73
C HIS A 12 1.65 10.87 -4.52
N GLU A 13 0.77 11.83 -4.20
CA GLU A 13 -0.50 12.01 -4.93
C GLU A 13 -0.34 12.99 -6.08
N VAL A 14 0.56 13.97 -5.93
CA VAL A 14 0.76 15.04 -6.91
C VAL A 14 2.21 15.05 -7.40
N PRO A 15 2.52 14.33 -8.50
CA PRO A 15 3.88 14.18 -9.04
C PRO A 15 4.61 15.50 -9.33
N TYR A 16 3.86 16.56 -9.62
CA TYR A 16 4.42 17.91 -9.80
C TYR A 16 5.33 18.33 -8.64
N TYR A 17 4.91 18.10 -7.40
CA TYR A 17 5.73 18.44 -6.23
C TYR A 17 6.97 17.55 -6.08
N SER A 18 6.89 16.31 -6.50
CA SER A 18 8.03 15.37 -6.45
C SER A 18 9.24 15.89 -7.22
N VAL A 19 9.01 16.51 -8.37
CA VAL A 19 10.08 17.08 -9.21
C VAL A 19 10.84 18.18 -8.43
N TYR A 20 10.10 19.12 -7.83
CA TYR A 20 10.71 20.21 -7.06
C TYR A 20 11.38 19.74 -5.78
N LEU A 21 10.83 18.73 -5.12
CA LEU A 21 11.43 18.17 -3.91
C LEU A 21 12.77 17.50 -4.18
N LYS A 22 12.90 16.78 -5.30
CA LYS A 22 14.17 16.19 -5.73
C LYS A 22 15.21 17.27 -6.00
N MET A 23 14.83 18.35 -6.68
CA MET A 23 15.72 19.49 -6.91
C MET A 23 16.13 20.15 -5.58
N ALA A 24 15.19 20.39 -4.67
CA ALA A 24 15.47 20.98 -3.37
C ALA A 24 16.41 20.11 -2.53
N ALA A 25 16.23 18.78 -2.57
CA ALA A 25 17.11 17.83 -1.89
C ALA A 25 18.55 17.89 -2.45
N LEU A 26 18.70 17.97 -3.77
CA LEU A 26 20.02 18.14 -4.40
C LEU A 26 20.66 19.46 -4.04
N GLN A 27 19.90 20.50 -3.73
CA GLN A 27 20.36 21.79 -3.25
C GLN A 27 20.61 21.82 -1.73
N GLY A 28 20.52 20.68 -1.05
CA GLY A 28 20.84 20.53 0.36
C GLY A 28 19.65 20.66 1.33
N ALA A 29 18.42 20.73 0.84
CA ALA A 29 17.25 20.65 1.72
C ALA A 29 17.07 19.24 2.29
N TYR A 30 16.82 19.12 3.59
CA TYR A 30 16.48 17.86 4.22
C TYR A 30 14.99 17.57 4.05
N CYS A 31 14.66 16.57 3.26
CA CYS A 31 13.29 16.17 2.99
C CYS A 31 12.84 15.03 3.91
N ILE A 32 11.72 15.21 4.58
CA ILE A 32 11.04 14.21 5.38
C ILE A 32 9.74 13.81 4.64
N ASN A 33 9.58 12.59 4.10
CA ASN A 33 10.56 11.51 3.98
C ASN A 33 11.51 11.76 2.81
N ASN A 34 12.56 10.89 2.69
CA ASN A 34 13.50 10.99 1.59
C ASN A 34 12.81 10.77 0.24
N VAL A 35 12.91 11.77 -0.65
CA VAL A 35 12.18 11.81 -1.93
C VAL A 35 12.70 10.82 -2.97
N PHE A 36 13.89 10.28 -2.79
CA PHE A 36 14.51 9.28 -3.67
C PHE A 36 14.19 7.84 -3.23
N TRP A 37 13.96 7.64 -1.94
CA TRP A 37 13.70 6.33 -1.32
C TRP A 37 12.26 6.18 -0.82
N ARG A 38 11.37 7.00 -1.30
CA ARG A 38 10.00 6.97 -0.87
C ARG A 38 9.27 5.79 -1.47
N THR A 39 8.92 4.84 -0.63
CA THR A 39 8.19 3.63 -0.97
C THR A 39 6.91 3.46 -0.13
N ALA A 40 6.53 4.49 0.62
CA ALA A 40 5.39 4.43 1.54
C ALA A 40 4.05 4.06 0.86
N ASP A 41 3.95 4.35 -0.44
CA ASP A 41 2.75 4.07 -1.24
C ASP A 41 2.85 2.77 -2.02
N ASP A 42 4.03 2.12 -2.05
CA ASP A 42 4.27 0.81 -2.65
C ASP A 42 4.01 -0.27 -1.61
N LYS A 43 2.79 -0.77 -1.60
CA LYS A 43 2.36 -1.79 -0.64
C LYS A 43 3.06 -3.13 -0.86
N PHE A 44 3.28 -3.51 -2.12
CA PHE A 44 3.89 -4.79 -2.42
C PHE A 44 5.36 -4.83 -1.99
N PHE A 45 6.10 -3.73 -2.21
CA PHE A 45 7.44 -3.60 -1.66
C PHE A 45 7.45 -3.66 -0.13
N GLY A 46 6.48 -3.00 0.53
CA GLY A 46 6.34 -3.04 1.98
C GLY A 46 6.16 -4.46 2.51
N TYR A 47 5.32 -5.27 1.87
CA TYR A 47 5.12 -6.68 2.23
C TYR A 47 6.40 -7.50 2.01
N ALA A 48 7.04 -7.38 0.85
CA ALA A 48 8.29 -8.09 0.57
C ALA A 48 9.41 -7.72 1.58
N ALA A 49 9.45 -6.47 2.02
CA ALA A 49 10.40 -6.04 3.04
C ALA A 49 10.09 -6.65 4.42
N ALA A 50 8.81 -6.73 4.79
CA ALA A 50 8.37 -7.32 6.04
C ALA A 50 8.62 -8.84 6.06
N GLU A 51 8.32 -9.56 4.99
CA GLU A 51 8.63 -10.97 4.82
C GLU A 51 10.13 -11.24 5.01
N LYS A 52 10.98 -10.41 4.40
CA LYS A 52 12.44 -10.51 4.56
C LYS A 52 12.89 -10.34 6.02
N LEU A 53 12.13 -9.61 6.81
CA LEU A 53 12.38 -9.41 8.26
C LEU A 53 11.74 -10.50 9.12
N GLY A 54 11.07 -11.49 8.53
CA GLY A 54 10.39 -12.56 9.23
C GLY A 54 9.05 -12.15 9.87
N ILE A 55 8.49 -11.02 9.44
CA ILE A 55 7.17 -10.56 9.86
C ILE A 55 6.11 -11.30 9.06
N ALA A 56 5.10 -11.85 9.73
CA ALA A 56 4.01 -12.55 9.07
C ALA A 56 3.22 -11.61 8.15
N GLU A 57 3.03 -12.05 6.90
CA GLU A 57 2.38 -11.29 5.85
C GLU A 57 1.18 -12.04 5.28
N PRO A 58 0.11 -11.35 4.91
CA PRO A 58 -0.96 -11.96 4.14
C PRO A 58 -0.46 -12.33 2.74
N LYS A 59 -0.84 -13.50 2.24
CA LYS A 59 -0.52 -13.92 0.88
C LYS A 59 -0.94 -12.83 -0.11
N THR A 60 -0.01 -12.40 -0.94
CA THR A 60 -0.23 -11.28 -1.86
C THR A 60 0.32 -11.59 -3.24
N VAL A 61 -0.41 -11.26 -4.29
CA VAL A 61 0.02 -11.37 -5.69
C VAL A 61 -0.32 -10.09 -6.44
N VAL A 62 0.59 -9.64 -7.31
CA VAL A 62 0.36 -8.50 -8.20
C VAL A 62 -0.24 -8.99 -9.50
N LEU A 63 -1.29 -8.33 -9.95
CA LEU A 63 -1.96 -8.62 -11.22
C LEU A 63 -1.31 -7.83 -12.36
N PRO A 64 -1.23 -8.38 -13.59
CA PRO A 64 -0.92 -7.58 -14.77
C PRO A 64 -1.90 -6.42 -14.88
N ASN A 65 -1.48 -5.28 -15.40
CA ASN A 65 -2.42 -4.17 -15.63
C ASN A 65 -3.46 -4.58 -16.68
N ARG A 66 -4.70 -4.13 -16.50
CA ARG A 66 -5.78 -4.37 -17.48
C ARG A 66 -5.53 -3.63 -18.78
N SER A 67 -4.98 -2.42 -18.68
CA SER A 67 -4.63 -1.57 -19.80
C SER A 67 -3.24 -0.99 -19.58
N TYR A 68 -2.58 -0.69 -20.69
CA TYR A 68 -1.23 -0.12 -20.69
C TYR A 68 -1.24 1.20 -21.45
N VAL A 69 -0.15 1.96 -21.33
CA VAL A 69 0.08 3.15 -22.14
C VAL A 69 0.20 2.78 -23.62
N ASP A 70 0.00 3.76 -24.49
CA ASP A 70 0.19 3.61 -25.92
C ASP A 70 1.57 3.00 -26.21
N ASP A 71 1.66 2.25 -27.31
CA ASP A 71 2.86 1.53 -27.78
C ASP A 71 3.26 0.25 -27.00
N VAL A 72 2.58 -0.09 -25.90
CA VAL A 72 2.74 -1.41 -25.26
C VAL A 72 1.77 -2.39 -25.89
N THR A 73 2.31 -3.36 -26.61
CA THR A 73 1.54 -4.36 -27.35
C THR A 73 1.48 -5.72 -26.61
N ALA A 74 0.57 -6.58 -27.02
CA ALA A 74 0.50 -7.96 -26.51
C ALA A 74 1.82 -8.73 -26.71
N GLU A 75 2.56 -8.44 -27.79
CA GLU A 75 3.88 -9.03 -28.06
C GLU A 75 4.91 -8.63 -27.00
N SER A 76 4.86 -7.38 -26.54
CA SER A 76 5.71 -6.88 -25.44
C SER A 76 5.40 -7.55 -24.11
N LEU A 77 4.20 -8.12 -23.95
CA LEU A 77 3.67 -8.66 -22.70
C LEU A 77 3.41 -10.17 -22.77
N ARG A 78 3.98 -10.86 -23.75
CA ARG A 78 3.77 -12.31 -23.98
C ARG A 78 4.15 -13.20 -22.80
N ASN A 79 4.97 -12.72 -21.86
CA ASN A 79 5.31 -13.41 -20.63
C ASN A 79 4.23 -13.26 -19.54
N LEU A 80 3.24 -12.40 -19.72
CA LEU A 80 2.16 -12.17 -18.77
C LEU A 80 0.83 -12.78 -19.23
N TRP A 81 0.67 -12.97 -20.56
CA TRP A 81 -0.59 -13.39 -21.16
C TRP A 81 -0.44 -14.68 -21.97
N PRO A 82 -1.43 -15.58 -21.94
CA PRO A 82 -2.68 -15.51 -21.18
C PRO A 82 -2.45 -15.70 -19.67
N THR A 83 -3.27 -15.04 -18.85
CA THR A 83 -3.22 -15.10 -17.39
C THR A 83 -4.38 -15.92 -16.87
N ASP A 84 -4.10 -16.89 -15.99
CA ASP A 84 -5.11 -17.64 -15.28
C ASP A 84 -5.41 -17.00 -13.92
N PHE A 85 -6.51 -16.26 -13.86
CA PHE A 85 -6.96 -15.58 -12.65
C PHE A 85 -7.43 -16.53 -11.55
N SER A 86 -7.83 -17.76 -11.90
CA SER A 86 -8.23 -18.75 -10.91
C SER A 86 -7.05 -19.17 -10.04
N MET A 87 -5.86 -19.32 -10.62
CA MET A 87 -4.63 -19.60 -9.87
C MET A 87 -4.32 -18.53 -8.81
N TYR A 88 -4.60 -17.27 -9.10
CA TYR A 88 -4.40 -16.21 -8.13
C TYR A 88 -5.37 -16.31 -6.95
N LEU A 89 -6.65 -16.63 -7.22
CA LEU A 89 -7.64 -16.86 -6.16
C LEU A 89 -7.30 -18.09 -5.33
N ASP A 90 -6.85 -19.18 -5.97
CA ASP A 90 -6.43 -20.40 -5.26
C ASP A 90 -5.23 -20.10 -4.33
N PHE A 91 -4.32 -19.23 -4.76
CA PHE A 91 -3.15 -18.87 -3.96
C PHE A 91 -3.50 -17.99 -2.75
N VAL A 92 -4.31 -16.93 -2.95
CA VAL A 92 -4.65 -15.99 -1.85
C VAL A 92 -5.84 -16.45 -1.02
N GLY A 93 -6.69 -17.32 -1.56
CA GLY A 93 -7.95 -17.78 -0.96
C GLY A 93 -9.12 -16.83 -1.22
N CYS A 94 -10.33 -17.32 -0.95
CA CYS A 94 -11.57 -16.53 -1.00
C CYS A 94 -12.27 -16.56 0.37
N PRO A 95 -12.81 -15.41 0.86
CA PRO A 95 -12.73 -14.10 0.24
C PRO A 95 -11.33 -13.50 0.28
N CYS A 96 -11.02 -12.59 -0.66
CA CYS A 96 -9.77 -11.86 -0.69
C CYS A 96 -10.02 -10.36 -0.92
N ILE A 97 -8.97 -9.55 -0.85
CA ILE A 97 -9.01 -8.11 -1.13
C ILE A 97 -8.28 -7.81 -2.43
N MET A 98 -8.97 -7.17 -3.36
CA MET A 98 -8.36 -6.55 -4.53
C MET A 98 -8.17 -5.06 -4.25
N LYS A 99 -6.95 -4.55 -4.46
CA LYS A 99 -6.62 -3.14 -4.21
C LYS A 99 -5.44 -2.67 -5.08
N PRO A 100 -5.27 -1.35 -5.31
CA PRO A 100 -4.10 -0.84 -6.00
C PRO A 100 -2.82 -1.11 -5.20
N ALA A 101 -1.74 -1.48 -5.91
CA ALA A 101 -0.41 -1.63 -5.33
C ALA A 101 0.12 -0.30 -4.81
N PHE A 102 -0.23 0.79 -5.49
CA PHE A 102 0.17 2.16 -5.13
C PHE A 102 -1.01 2.97 -4.60
N GLY A 103 -0.71 4.01 -3.82
CA GLY A 103 -1.71 4.93 -3.28
C GLY A 103 -2.34 4.48 -1.96
N GLY A 104 -3.36 5.20 -1.51
CA GLY A 104 -4.01 5.01 -0.22
C GLY A 104 -5.47 5.48 -0.19
N GLY A 105 -6.02 5.68 1.02
CA GLY A 105 -7.35 6.26 1.19
C GLY A 105 -8.52 5.34 0.83
N TRP A 106 -8.32 4.03 0.80
CA TRP A 106 -9.37 3.02 0.48
C TRP A 106 -9.99 3.16 -0.92
N LYS A 107 -9.36 3.90 -1.82
CA LYS A 107 -9.82 4.03 -3.21
C LYS A 107 -9.57 2.72 -3.96
N ASN A 108 -10.57 2.27 -4.73
CA ASN A 108 -10.51 1.05 -5.54
C ASN A 108 -10.13 -0.22 -4.74
N VAL A 109 -10.62 -0.32 -3.51
CA VAL A 109 -10.46 -1.49 -2.65
C VAL A 109 -11.76 -2.29 -2.66
N HIS A 110 -11.69 -3.54 -3.10
CA HIS A 110 -12.84 -4.42 -3.28
C HIS A 110 -12.62 -5.73 -2.52
N LYS A 111 -13.65 -6.19 -1.83
CA LYS A 111 -13.67 -7.54 -1.27
C LYS A 111 -14.24 -8.50 -2.34
N ILE A 112 -13.49 -9.52 -2.67
CA ILE A 112 -13.75 -10.44 -3.76
C ILE A 112 -14.18 -11.80 -3.19
N HIS A 113 -15.31 -12.31 -3.65
CA HIS A 113 -15.87 -13.59 -3.21
C HIS A 113 -15.89 -14.65 -4.32
N SER A 114 -15.65 -14.26 -5.57
CA SER A 114 -15.69 -15.16 -6.72
C SER A 114 -14.78 -14.68 -7.85
N LEU A 115 -14.52 -15.57 -8.81
CA LEU A 115 -13.79 -15.24 -10.03
C LEU A 115 -14.53 -14.18 -10.86
N ASP A 116 -15.85 -14.25 -10.91
CA ASP A 116 -16.67 -13.28 -11.68
C ASP A 116 -16.55 -11.87 -11.08
N GLU A 117 -16.59 -11.74 -9.75
CA GLU A 117 -16.35 -10.46 -9.08
C GLU A 117 -14.95 -9.94 -9.33
N LEU A 118 -13.93 -10.82 -9.28
CA LEU A 118 -12.57 -10.45 -9.59
C LEU A 118 -12.45 -9.89 -11.00
N LEU A 119 -12.97 -10.60 -11.98
CA LEU A 119 -12.90 -10.19 -13.39
C LEU A 119 -13.68 -8.89 -13.65
N HIS A 120 -14.83 -8.70 -12.98
CA HIS A 120 -15.59 -7.47 -13.07
C HIS A 120 -14.74 -6.27 -12.64
N HIS A 121 -14.23 -6.26 -11.41
CA HIS A 121 -13.42 -5.14 -10.90
C HIS A 121 -12.08 -5.00 -11.59
N TYR A 122 -11.48 -6.11 -12.02
CA TYR A 122 -10.25 -6.07 -12.80
C TYR A 122 -10.46 -5.37 -14.16
N ASN A 123 -11.57 -5.62 -14.84
CA ASN A 123 -11.87 -4.96 -16.09
C ASN A 123 -12.07 -3.44 -15.95
N GLU A 124 -12.47 -2.96 -14.79
CA GLU A 124 -12.63 -1.54 -14.47
C GLU A 124 -11.32 -0.87 -14.00
N SER A 125 -10.27 -1.64 -13.69
CA SER A 125 -9.04 -1.10 -13.10
C SER A 125 -8.18 -0.26 -14.04
N GLY A 126 -8.37 -0.39 -15.36
CA GLY A 126 -7.65 0.41 -16.35
C GLY A 126 -6.14 0.23 -16.27
N THR A 127 -5.43 1.34 -16.10
CA THR A 127 -3.96 1.37 -15.99
C THR A 127 -3.44 1.20 -14.57
N LEU A 128 -4.32 0.99 -13.57
CA LEU A 128 -3.89 0.76 -12.20
C LEU A 128 -3.22 -0.60 -12.07
N THR A 129 -2.07 -0.64 -11.43
CA THR A 129 -1.45 -1.90 -11.01
C THR A 129 -2.21 -2.42 -9.79
N MET A 130 -2.98 -3.48 -9.97
CA MET A 130 -3.78 -4.08 -8.91
C MET A 130 -3.04 -5.25 -8.26
N MET A 131 -3.41 -5.55 -7.03
CA MET A 131 -2.96 -6.76 -6.33
C MET A 131 -4.14 -7.44 -5.64
N LEU A 132 -4.04 -8.77 -5.53
CA LEU A 132 -4.90 -9.57 -4.67
C LEU A 132 -4.15 -9.90 -3.39
N GLN A 133 -4.89 -9.87 -2.29
CA GLN A 133 -4.36 -10.18 -0.98
C GLN A 133 -5.34 -11.01 -0.18
N GLU A 134 -4.82 -11.99 0.54
CA GLU A 134 -5.56 -12.77 1.53
C GLU A 134 -6.36 -11.85 2.46
N PHE A 135 -7.63 -12.21 2.69
CA PHE A 135 -8.47 -11.48 3.64
C PHE A 135 -8.16 -11.93 5.06
N ILE A 136 -7.58 -11.05 5.84
CA ILE A 136 -7.33 -11.27 7.26
C ILE A 136 -8.50 -10.72 8.08
N SER A 137 -9.09 -11.58 8.92
CA SER A 137 -10.03 -11.13 9.95
C SER A 137 -9.24 -10.71 11.19
N TRP A 138 -9.61 -9.60 11.79
CA TRP A 138 -8.96 -9.08 12.99
C TRP A 138 -9.97 -8.61 14.03
N ASP A 139 -9.61 -8.72 15.30
CA ASP A 139 -10.37 -8.17 16.41
C ASP A 139 -9.90 -6.74 16.75
N THR A 140 -8.62 -6.48 16.54
CA THR A 140 -8.02 -5.18 16.82
C THR A 140 -7.06 -4.79 15.70
N TYR A 141 -7.26 -3.61 15.15
CA TYR A 141 -6.36 -3.03 14.16
C TYR A 141 -5.47 -1.97 14.82
N VAL A 142 -4.18 -2.13 14.65
CA VAL A 142 -3.17 -1.22 15.23
C VAL A 142 -2.37 -0.59 14.12
N ARG A 143 -2.16 0.72 14.20
CA ARG A 143 -1.16 1.44 13.40
C ARG A 143 0.01 1.85 14.27
N VAL A 144 1.21 1.70 13.71
CA VAL A 144 2.45 2.04 14.41
C VAL A 144 3.20 3.09 13.60
N PRO A 145 2.89 4.38 13.77
CA PRO A 145 3.73 5.44 13.22
C PRO A 145 5.11 5.41 13.86
N THR A 146 6.13 5.54 13.02
CA THR A 146 7.53 5.56 13.45
C THR A 146 8.19 6.88 13.05
N ILE A 147 9.06 7.41 13.90
CA ILE A 147 9.78 8.65 13.67
C ILE A 147 11.28 8.44 13.92
N GLY A 148 12.09 8.80 12.93
CA GLY A 148 13.55 8.84 13.04
C GLY A 148 14.20 7.48 13.32
N ARG A 149 13.53 6.36 13.01
CA ARG A 149 13.99 4.98 13.29
C ARG A 149 14.24 4.69 14.77
N ARG A 150 13.66 5.45 15.67
CA ARG A 150 13.91 5.36 17.12
C ARG A 150 12.62 5.35 17.94
N TRP A 151 11.58 5.92 17.38
CA TRP A 151 10.32 6.11 18.09
C TRP A 151 9.22 5.42 17.30
N ALA A 152 8.59 4.45 17.95
CA ALA A 152 7.39 3.80 17.45
C ALA A 152 6.28 4.00 18.47
N ARG A 153 5.04 4.12 18.02
CA ARG A 153 3.89 4.25 18.92
C ARG A 153 2.69 3.52 18.34
N ALA A 154 2.22 2.52 19.05
CA ALA A 154 1.03 1.77 18.67
C ALA A 154 -0.24 2.59 18.95
N ILE A 155 -1.09 2.75 17.96
CA ILE A 155 -2.36 3.49 18.04
C ILE A 155 -3.47 2.59 17.53
N ARG A 156 -4.55 2.44 18.29
CA ARG A 156 -5.74 1.76 17.81
C ARG A 156 -6.34 2.54 16.66
N TYR A 157 -6.73 1.80 15.63
CA TYR A 157 -7.28 2.36 14.42
C TYR A 157 -8.50 1.55 14.00
N ASP A 158 -9.63 2.21 13.83
CA ASP A 158 -10.85 1.58 13.35
C ASP A 158 -11.14 2.06 11.92
N PRO A 159 -10.87 1.23 10.89
CA PRO A 159 -11.20 1.57 9.52
C PRO A 159 -12.72 1.58 9.36
N ALA A 160 -13.28 2.75 9.10
CA ALA A 160 -14.71 2.88 8.81
C ALA A 160 -15.01 2.59 7.34
N PRO A 161 -16.17 2.00 7.00
CA PRO A 161 -16.65 1.92 5.63
C PRO A 161 -16.71 3.32 4.99
N GLY A 162 -16.19 3.47 3.78
CA GLY A 162 -16.18 4.75 3.05
C GLY A 162 -14.96 5.64 3.29
N GLY A 163 -13.91 5.13 3.94
CA GLY A 163 -12.61 5.79 4.00
C GLY A 163 -12.46 6.90 5.04
N MET A 164 -13.46 7.17 5.86
CA MET A 164 -13.27 8.01 7.04
C MET A 164 -12.70 7.16 8.16
N CYS A 165 -11.43 7.35 8.41
CA CYS A 165 -10.64 6.60 9.35
C CYS A 165 -10.68 7.26 10.74
N GLY A 166 -11.14 6.54 11.74
CA GLY A 166 -11.05 6.97 13.14
C GLY A 166 -9.71 6.57 13.76
N TYR A 167 -8.83 7.52 13.99
CA TYR A 167 -7.74 7.33 14.94
C TYR A 167 -8.27 7.53 16.34
N HIS A 168 -8.09 6.55 17.22
CA HIS A 168 -8.29 6.78 18.63
C HIS A 168 -7.10 7.57 19.17
N GLN A 169 -7.39 8.74 19.74
CA GLN A 169 -6.34 9.60 20.30
C GLN A 169 -5.81 9.10 21.64
N ASP A 170 -6.56 8.22 22.28
CA ASP A 170 -6.20 7.67 23.57
C ASP A 170 -5.30 6.46 23.40
N TYR A 171 -4.03 6.68 23.72
CA TYR A 171 -2.98 5.66 23.62
C TYR A 171 -3.21 4.47 24.57
N ASP A 172 -3.86 4.69 25.70
CA ASP A 172 -4.06 3.69 26.74
C ASP A 172 -5.22 2.71 26.45
N ILE A 173 -5.94 2.90 25.36
CA ILE A 173 -7.01 1.98 24.91
C ILE A 173 -6.44 0.58 24.57
N LEU A 174 -5.18 0.51 24.12
CA LEU A 174 -4.53 -0.77 23.79
C LEU A 174 -4.01 -1.47 25.06
N PRO A 175 -4.28 -2.78 25.21
CA PRO A 175 -3.65 -3.57 26.26
C PRO A 175 -2.11 -3.44 26.17
N LYS A 176 -1.45 -3.30 27.35
CA LYS A 176 0.00 -3.08 27.39
C LYS A 176 0.79 -4.14 26.60
N ALA A 177 0.45 -5.41 26.75
CA ALA A 177 1.12 -6.50 26.04
C ALA A 177 1.01 -6.40 24.52
N LEU A 178 -0.15 -5.95 24.00
CA LEU A 178 -0.33 -5.73 22.55
C LEU A 178 0.46 -4.53 22.07
N ARG A 179 0.49 -3.46 22.87
CA ARG A 179 1.24 -2.24 22.56
C ARG A 179 2.74 -2.51 22.52
N ASP A 180 3.29 -3.16 23.54
CA ASP A 180 4.71 -3.49 23.63
C ASP A 180 5.14 -4.34 22.42
N ARG A 181 4.37 -5.40 22.09
CA ARG A 181 4.64 -6.25 20.93
C ARG A 181 4.56 -5.52 19.58
N ALA A 182 3.70 -4.52 19.45
CA ALA A 182 3.54 -3.77 18.22
C ALA A 182 4.63 -2.70 18.03
N GLU A 183 5.32 -2.31 19.11
CA GLU A 183 6.39 -1.30 19.10
C GLU A 183 7.80 -1.92 19.02
N GLU A 184 7.94 -3.24 19.23
CA GLU A 184 9.16 -4.02 19.00
C GLU A 184 9.52 -4.09 17.50
#